data_e494813d726630ab9f13b0a75062fa00
#
_entry.id   e494813d726630ab9f13b0a75062fa00
#
_cell.length_a   1.000
_cell.length_b   1.000
_cell.length_c   1.000
_cell.angle_alpha   90.00
_cell.angle_beta   90.00
_cell.angle_gamma   90.00
#
_symmetry.space_group_name_H-M   'P 1'
#
loop_
_entity.id
_entity.type
_entity.pdbx_description
1 polymer ?
#
loop_
_entity_poly.entity_id
_entity_poly.type
_entity_poly.pdbx_seq_one_letter_code
_entity_poly.pdbx_strand_id
1 'polypeptide(L)'
;MREETPEQPAPLRSGYTTGSCATATSLAAARLLLGGTTSDAVQIVLPKGQQVLMRLEFCRAWENGAEAGTLKDAGDDPDVTHGALVFARVRLGAEPGVRFHAGPGVGTVTRPGLTLAVGEPAINPVPRQMIERHLAQLAAERGYAGGFEVAIGVEGGAELALKTMNPRLGILGGLSILGTSGIVRPFSCSAYIASIHQGIDVARANGVRHIAACTGNASEDAMRRRYGLPEIALIEMGDFAGAVLKHLRKAPVEKLSLCGGFGKISKLAGG
;
A
#
# COMPACT_ATOMS: atom_id res chain seq x y z
N MET A 1 38.99 32.92 -11.45
CA MET A 1 38.40 31.71 -10.81
C MET A 1 36.92 32.03 -10.64
N ARG A 2 36.06 31.30 -11.35
CA ARG A 2 34.62 31.36 -11.10
C ARG A 2 34.34 30.39 -9.93
N GLU A 3 33.84 30.91 -8.83
CA GLU A 3 33.30 30.12 -7.75
C GLU A 3 32.06 29.40 -8.28
N GLU A 4 32.16 28.08 -8.46
CA GLU A 4 30.99 27.23 -8.70
C GLU A 4 30.19 27.18 -7.39
N THR A 5 29.07 27.90 -7.35
CA THR A 5 28.07 27.72 -6.29
C THR A 5 27.57 26.28 -6.36
N PRO A 6 27.61 25.51 -5.28
CA PRO A 6 27.07 24.15 -5.30
C PRO A 6 25.58 24.22 -5.65
N GLU A 7 25.20 23.58 -6.77
CA GLU A 7 23.80 23.41 -7.15
C GLU A 7 23.06 22.74 -5.99
N GLN A 8 22.09 23.42 -5.42
CA GLN A 8 21.21 22.80 -4.46
C GLN A 8 20.41 21.71 -5.21
N PRO A 9 20.44 20.47 -4.74
CA PRO A 9 19.69 19.40 -5.41
C PRO A 9 18.22 19.79 -5.49
N ALA A 10 17.63 19.62 -6.68
CA ALA A 10 16.22 19.91 -6.89
C ALA A 10 15.35 19.09 -5.90
N PRO A 11 14.24 19.65 -5.41
CA PRO A 11 13.36 18.92 -4.51
C PRO A 11 12.80 17.67 -5.21
N LEU A 12 12.85 16.53 -4.53
CA LEU A 12 12.34 15.26 -5.04
C LEU A 12 10.84 15.35 -5.37
N ARG A 13 10.46 14.81 -6.52
CA ARG A 13 9.09 14.80 -7.01
C ARG A 13 8.25 13.77 -6.28
N SER A 14 7.13 14.19 -5.72
CA SER A 14 6.13 13.29 -5.14
C SER A 14 5.29 12.62 -6.24
N GLY A 15 4.76 11.44 -5.95
CA GLY A 15 3.85 10.71 -6.80
C GLY A 15 2.52 10.37 -6.13
N TYR A 16 1.76 9.43 -6.72
CA TYR A 16 0.47 8.99 -6.22
C TYR A 16 0.54 7.54 -5.72
N THR A 17 -0.23 7.23 -4.69
CA THR A 17 -0.33 5.89 -4.12
C THR A 17 -1.18 4.96 -4.99
N THR A 18 -1.04 3.64 -4.81
CA THR A 18 -1.95 2.65 -5.42
C THR A 18 -3.41 2.91 -5.03
N GLY A 19 -3.65 3.45 -3.82
CA GLY A 19 -4.99 3.87 -3.37
C GLY A 19 -5.58 5.01 -4.20
N SER A 20 -4.77 6.02 -4.57
CA SER A 20 -5.21 7.11 -5.46
C SER A 20 -5.50 6.61 -6.86
N CYS A 21 -4.64 5.74 -7.40
CA CYS A 21 -4.88 5.10 -8.70
C CYS A 21 -6.18 4.27 -8.69
N ALA A 22 -6.38 3.44 -7.67
CA ALA A 22 -7.59 2.65 -7.51
C ALA A 22 -8.85 3.52 -7.39
N THR A 23 -8.77 4.66 -6.69
CA THR A 23 -9.89 5.61 -6.58
C THR A 23 -10.23 6.23 -7.93
N ALA A 24 -9.22 6.69 -8.66
CA ALA A 24 -9.39 7.29 -9.97
C ALA A 24 -10.04 6.31 -10.97
N THR A 25 -9.52 5.10 -11.05
CA THR A 25 -10.01 4.06 -11.95
C THR A 25 -11.41 3.58 -11.58
N SER A 26 -11.71 3.42 -10.30
CA SER A 26 -13.06 3.07 -9.83
C SER A 26 -14.09 4.15 -10.17
N LEU A 27 -13.73 5.43 -9.95
CA LEU A 27 -14.61 6.56 -10.26
C LEU A 27 -14.86 6.69 -11.77
N ALA A 28 -13.81 6.53 -12.58
CA ALA A 28 -13.94 6.59 -14.06
C ALA A 28 -14.84 5.48 -14.61
N ALA A 29 -14.62 4.24 -14.18
CA ALA A 29 -15.45 3.11 -14.60
C ALA A 29 -16.92 3.27 -14.14
N ALA A 30 -17.15 3.71 -12.90
CA ALA A 30 -18.51 3.96 -12.40
C ALA A 30 -19.22 5.10 -13.15
N ARG A 31 -18.49 6.18 -13.51
CA ARG A 31 -19.04 7.27 -14.33
C ARG A 31 -19.54 6.77 -15.68
N LEU A 32 -18.75 5.91 -16.33
CA LEU A 32 -19.16 5.31 -17.61
C LEU A 32 -20.44 4.50 -17.47
N LEU A 33 -20.58 3.69 -16.42
CA LEU A 33 -21.77 2.88 -16.14
C LEU A 33 -23.02 3.72 -15.88
N LEU A 34 -22.88 4.87 -15.26
CA LEU A 34 -24.00 5.76 -14.95
C LEU A 34 -24.25 6.81 -16.06
N GLY A 35 -23.94 6.46 -17.32
CA GLY A 35 -24.27 7.28 -18.50
C GLY A 35 -23.31 8.43 -18.74
N GLY A 36 -22.10 8.39 -18.15
CA GLY A 36 -21.02 9.31 -18.48
C GLY A 36 -20.32 8.96 -19.78
N THR A 37 -19.48 9.87 -20.25
CA THR A 37 -18.59 9.65 -21.39
C THR A 37 -17.22 9.16 -20.90
N THR A 38 -16.50 8.45 -21.76
CA THR A 38 -15.09 8.14 -21.54
C THR A 38 -14.27 9.42 -21.49
N SER A 39 -13.28 9.47 -20.62
CA SER A 39 -12.36 10.61 -20.47
C SER A 39 -10.94 10.08 -20.29
N ASP A 40 -9.97 10.82 -20.80
CA ASP A 40 -8.53 10.51 -20.62
C ASP A 40 -8.01 10.90 -19.24
N ALA A 41 -8.84 11.51 -18.41
CA ALA A 41 -8.48 11.89 -17.06
C ALA A 41 -9.71 11.98 -16.15
N VAL A 42 -9.49 11.80 -14.86
CA VAL A 42 -10.52 11.94 -13.82
C VAL A 42 -9.98 12.72 -12.63
N GLN A 43 -10.79 13.61 -12.10
CA GLN A 43 -10.46 14.36 -10.89
C GLN A 43 -10.91 13.58 -9.67
N ILE A 44 -10.00 13.44 -8.70
CA ILE A 44 -10.28 12.86 -7.38
C ILE A 44 -9.89 13.81 -6.27
N VAL A 45 -10.44 13.59 -5.09
CA VAL A 45 -10.12 14.34 -3.85
C VAL A 45 -9.34 13.42 -2.92
N LEU A 46 -8.12 13.80 -2.60
CA LEU A 46 -7.26 13.07 -1.66
C LEU A 46 -7.75 13.22 -0.21
N PRO A 47 -7.30 12.37 0.73
CA PRO A 47 -7.76 12.39 2.13
C PRO A 47 -7.66 13.76 2.82
N LYS A 48 -6.69 14.58 2.45
CA LYS A 48 -6.51 15.94 3.00
C LYS A 48 -7.29 17.03 2.25
N GLY A 49 -8.18 16.68 1.32
CA GLY A 49 -9.00 17.63 0.55
C GLY A 49 -8.35 18.17 -0.72
N GLN A 50 -7.11 17.84 -1.00
CA GLN A 50 -6.45 18.26 -2.25
C GLN A 50 -7.13 17.58 -3.45
N GLN A 51 -7.48 18.38 -4.46
CA GLN A 51 -7.99 17.89 -5.73
C GLN A 51 -6.82 17.61 -6.68
N VAL A 52 -6.84 16.44 -7.32
CA VAL A 52 -5.82 16.03 -8.28
C VAL A 52 -6.46 15.43 -9.53
N LEU A 53 -5.86 15.72 -10.67
CA LEU A 53 -6.27 15.16 -11.96
C LEU A 53 -5.41 13.92 -12.26
N MET A 54 -6.04 12.76 -12.36
CA MET A 54 -5.37 11.50 -12.67
C MET A 54 -5.61 11.15 -14.13
N ARG A 55 -4.54 10.93 -14.91
CA ARG A 55 -4.63 10.45 -16.28
C ARG A 55 -5.04 9.00 -16.30
N LEU A 56 -5.80 8.61 -17.32
CA LEU A 56 -6.24 7.24 -17.54
C LEU A 56 -5.61 6.72 -18.84
N GLU A 57 -5.15 5.47 -18.80
CA GLU A 57 -4.70 4.75 -20.00
C GLU A 57 -5.88 4.25 -20.82
N PHE A 58 -6.96 3.89 -20.14
CA PHE A 58 -8.21 3.49 -20.75
C PHE A 58 -9.39 3.66 -19.78
N CYS A 59 -10.58 3.83 -20.37
CA CYS A 59 -11.88 3.70 -19.71
C CYS A 59 -12.87 3.17 -20.72
N ARG A 60 -13.41 1.96 -20.52
CA ARG A 60 -14.22 1.26 -21.51
C ARG A 60 -15.24 0.31 -20.89
N ALA A 61 -16.23 -0.09 -21.65
CA ALA A 61 -17.15 -1.16 -21.27
C ALA A 61 -16.37 -2.48 -21.13
N TRP A 62 -16.76 -3.30 -20.16
CA TRP A 62 -16.15 -4.60 -19.88
C TRP A 62 -17.23 -5.57 -19.37
N GLU A 63 -17.48 -6.66 -20.11
CA GLU A 63 -18.54 -7.63 -19.78
C GLU A 63 -19.86 -6.93 -19.33
N ASN A 64 -20.31 -7.21 -18.09
CA ASN A 64 -21.51 -6.60 -17.48
C ASN A 64 -21.16 -5.35 -16.65
N GLY A 65 -20.09 -4.67 -16.98
CA GLY A 65 -19.57 -3.55 -16.20
C GLY A 65 -18.73 -2.60 -17.05
N ALA A 66 -17.86 -1.88 -16.39
CA ALA A 66 -16.85 -1.05 -17.01
C ALA A 66 -15.49 -1.26 -16.33
N GLU A 67 -14.42 -1.03 -17.08
CA GLU A 67 -13.07 -1.01 -16.53
C GLU A 67 -12.35 0.28 -16.90
N ALA A 68 -11.48 0.74 -16.01
CA ALA A 68 -10.57 1.84 -16.28
C ALA A 68 -9.20 1.54 -15.67
N GLY A 69 -8.14 2.05 -16.29
CA GLY A 69 -6.77 1.83 -15.85
C GLY A 69 -5.95 3.11 -15.89
N THR A 70 -4.95 3.19 -15.01
CA THR A 70 -3.97 4.28 -14.93
C THR A 70 -2.59 3.73 -14.61
N LEU A 71 -1.53 4.29 -15.18
CA LEU A 71 -0.17 3.99 -14.79
C LEU A 71 0.17 4.72 -13.48
N LYS A 72 0.69 3.96 -12.53
CA LYS A 72 1.10 4.53 -11.25
C LYS A 72 2.41 5.31 -11.39
N ASP A 73 2.35 6.60 -11.14
CA ASP A 73 3.53 7.45 -11.00
C ASP A 73 3.88 7.62 -9.51
N ALA A 74 4.99 7.04 -9.08
CA ALA A 74 5.47 7.14 -7.70
C ALA A 74 6.38 8.36 -7.46
N GLY A 75 6.58 9.22 -8.46
CA GLY A 75 7.57 10.29 -8.38
C GLY A 75 8.99 9.73 -8.38
N ASP A 76 9.84 10.31 -7.56
CA ASP A 76 11.23 9.90 -7.41
C ASP A 76 11.43 8.84 -6.29
N ASP A 77 10.33 8.28 -5.77
CA ASP A 77 10.41 7.17 -4.81
C ASP A 77 10.79 5.86 -5.52
N PRO A 78 11.71 5.05 -4.97
CA PRO A 78 12.08 3.75 -5.51
C PRO A 78 11.01 2.67 -5.26
N ASP A 79 9.76 3.02 -5.45
CA ASP A 79 8.60 2.15 -5.26
C ASP A 79 8.53 1.09 -6.37
N VAL A 80 8.47 -0.17 -5.99
CA VAL A 80 8.39 -1.32 -6.92
C VAL A 80 7.15 -1.28 -7.82
N THR A 81 6.13 -0.50 -7.44
CA THR A 81 4.90 -0.33 -8.21
C THR A 81 4.92 0.88 -9.15
N HIS A 82 6.06 1.60 -9.24
CA HIS A 82 6.21 2.67 -10.23
C HIS A 82 6.04 2.12 -11.65
N GLY A 83 5.21 2.78 -12.47
CA GLY A 83 4.90 2.34 -13.84
C GLY A 83 3.93 1.16 -13.93
N ALA A 84 3.51 0.54 -12.82
CA ALA A 84 2.53 -0.53 -12.86
C ALA A 84 1.13 0.00 -13.27
N LEU A 85 0.43 -0.74 -14.12
CA LEU A 85 -0.95 -0.45 -14.48
C LEU A 85 -1.87 -0.89 -13.35
N VAL A 86 -2.48 0.09 -12.67
CA VAL A 86 -3.55 -0.13 -11.68
C VAL A 86 -4.89 0.06 -12.37
N PHE A 87 -5.79 -0.91 -12.27
CA PHE A 87 -7.09 -0.84 -12.89
C PHE A 87 -8.21 -1.23 -11.94
N ALA A 88 -9.40 -0.76 -12.23
CA ALA A 88 -10.63 -1.16 -11.53
C ALA A 88 -11.66 -1.69 -12.55
N ARG A 89 -12.32 -2.77 -12.17
CA ARG A 89 -13.52 -3.30 -12.82
C ARG A 89 -14.69 -3.04 -11.91
N VAL A 90 -15.69 -2.34 -12.42
CA VAL A 90 -16.86 -1.93 -11.65
C VAL A 90 -18.10 -2.52 -12.28
N ARG A 91 -18.99 -3.04 -11.43
CA ARG A 91 -20.36 -3.44 -11.80
C ARG A 91 -21.34 -2.72 -10.90
N LEU A 92 -22.56 -2.52 -11.39
CA LEU A 92 -23.65 -1.98 -10.57
C LEU A 92 -24.23 -3.09 -9.71
N GLY A 93 -24.46 -2.79 -8.44
CA GLY A 93 -25.06 -3.69 -7.45
C GLY A 93 -26.46 -3.23 -7.04
N ALA A 94 -27.30 -4.14 -6.60
CA ALA A 94 -28.65 -3.82 -6.13
C ALA A 94 -28.66 -3.10 -4.78
N GLU A 95 -27.78 -3.56 -3.87
CA GLU A 95 -27.71 -3.02 -2.50
C GLU A 95 -26.79 -1.80 -2.44
N PRO A 96 -27.18 -0.72 -1.76
CA PRO A 96 -26.34 0.47 -1.59
C PRO A 96 -24.96 0.17 -0.97
N GLY A 97 -23.98 1.01 -1.31
CA GLY A 97 -22.60 0.88 -0.80
C GLY A 97 -21.64 0.31 -1.81
N VAL A 98 -20.43 -0.05 -1.35
CA VAL A 98 -19.36 -0.58 -2.18
C VAL A 98 -18.90 -1.92 -1.61
N ARG A 99 -18.87 -2.95 -2.47
CA ARG A 99 -18.25 -4.24 -2.16
C ARG A 99 -16.94 -4.35 -2.91
N PHE A 100 -15.89 -4.69 -2.15
CA PHE A 100 -14.54 -4.77 -2.69
C PHE A 100 -14.12 -6.20 -2.97
N HIS A 101 -13.45 -6.39 -4.09
CA HIS A 101 -12.89 -7.67 -4.52
C HIS A 101 -11.43 -7.51 -4.92
N ALA A 102 -10.63 -8.55 -4.69
CA ALA A 102 -9.30 -8.64 -5.26
C ALA A 102 -9.42 -9.02 -6.74
N GLY A 103 -8.97 -8.12 -7.60
CA GLY A 103 -8.74 -8.41 -9.01
C GLY A 103 -7.35 -9.03 -9.23
N PRO A 104 -6.97 -9.36 -10.47
CA PRO A 104 -5.65 -9.89 -10.80
C PRO A 104 -4.54 -9.02 -10.23
N GLY A 105 -3.56 -9.63 -9.54
CA GLY A 105 -2.41 -8.94 -8.97
C GLY A 105 -2.64 -8.17 -7.68
N VAL A 106 -3.85 -8.20 -7.12
CA VAL A 106 -4.14 -7.73 -5.76
C VAL A 106 -4.25 -8.94 -4.84
N GLY A 107 -3.59 -8.86 -3.68
CA GLY A 107 -3.50 -9.98 -2.74
C GLY A 107 -4.73 -10.11 -1.85
N THR A 108 -4.78 -11.26 -1.16
CA THR A 108 -5.76 -11.57 -0.12
C THR A 108 -5.05 -11.75 1.21
N VAL A 109 -5.63 -11.25 2.28
CA VAL A 109 -5.11 -11.41 3.64
C VAL A 109 -5.33 -12.85 4.10
N THR A 110 -4.26 -13.53 4.51
CA THR A 110 -4.31 -14.93 4.96
C THR A 110 -3.92 -15.13 6.43
N ARG A 111 -3.43 -14.08 7.08
CA ARG A 111 -2.98 -14.11 8.48
C ARG A 111 -3.58 -12.97 9.28
N PRO A 112 -3.89 -13.18 10.58
CA PRO A 112 -4.33 -12.09 11.48
C PRO A 112 -3.18 -11.12 11.77
N GLY A 113 -3.54 -9.93 12.28
CA GLY A 113 -2.59 -8.89 12.72
C GLY A 113 -2.54 -7.66 11.82
N LEU A 114 -3.17 -7.71 10.65
CA LEU A 114 -3.44 -6.53 9.83
C LEU A 114 -4.78 -5.88 10.25
N THR A 115 -5.00 -4.65 9.81
CA THR A 115 -6.30 -3.96 10.00
C THR A 115 -7.44 -4.65 9.24
N LEU A 116 -7.11 -5.37 8.18
CA LEU A 116 -8.04 -6.15 7.37
C LEU A 116 -8.19 -7.55 7.96
N ALA A 117 -9.41 -8.09 7.89
CA ALA A 117 -9.68 -9.46 8.32
C ALA A 117 -9.10 -10.50 7.35
N VAL A 118 -8.87 -11.70 7.87
CA VAL A 118 -8.46 -12.85 7.03
C VAL A 118 -9.56 -13.14 6.02
N GLY A 119 -9.16 -13.37 4.77
CA GLY A 119 -10.06 -13.59 3.63
C GLY A 119 -10.42 -12.31 2.86
N GLU A 120 -10.14 -11.13 3.41
CA GLU A 120 -10.42 -9.87 2.71
C GLU A 120 -9.39 -9.55 1.62
N PRO A 121 -9.82 -8.84 0.54
CA PRO A 121 -8.89 -8.27 -0.42
C PRO A 121 -7.97 -7.25 0.25
N ALA A 122 -6.70 -7.27 -0.10
CA ALA A 122 -5.67 -6.41 0.48
C ALA A 122 -5.82 -4.94 0.02
N ILE A 123 -6.99 -4.37 0.25
CA ILE A 123 -7.33 -2.96 0.00
C ILE A 123 -7.49 -2.28 1.35
N ASN A 124 -6.53 -1.44 1.71
CA ASN A 124 -6.47 -0.82 3.04
C ASN A 124 -7.65 0.14 3.30
N PRO A 125 -7.96 0.44 4.57
CA PRO A 125 -9.14 1.25 4.93
C PRO A 125 -9.20 2.62 4.26
N VAL A 126 -8.09 3.36 4.18
CA VAL A 126 -8.09 4.69 3.56
C VAL A 126 -8.40 4.66 2.06
N PRO A 127 -7.79 3.81 1.22
CA PRO A 127 -8.25 3.58 -0.15
C PRO A 127 -9.72 3.20 -0.27
N ARG A 128 -10.25 2.31 0.59
CA ARG A 128 -11.69 1.97 0.59
C ARG A 128 -12.54 3.20 0.83
N GLN A 129 -12.25 3.98 1.87
CA GLN A 129 -12.97 5.22 2.19
C GLN A 129 -12.91 6.25 1.05
N MET A 130 -11.76 6.37 0.37
CA MET A 130 -11.64 7.24 -0.79
C MET A 130 -12.57 6.79 -1.92
N ILE A 131 -12.57 5.51 -2.25
CA ILE A 131 -13.43 4.94 -3.31
C ILE A 131 -14.90 5.11 -2.92
N GLU A 132 -15.29 4.69 -1.73
CA GLU A 132 -16.66 4.80 -1.20
C GLU A 132 -17.19 6.23 -1.28
N ARG A 133 -16.41 7.20 -0.82
CA ARG A 133 -16.79 8.61 -0.85
C ARG A 133 -17.04 9.12 -2.27
N HIS A 134 -16.16 8.80 -3.21
CA HIS A 134 -16.31 9.24 -4.60
C HIS A 134 -17.49 8.57 -5.30
N LEU A 135 -17.70 7.27 -5.06
CA LEU A 135 -18.81 6.54 -5.66
C LEU A 135 -20.16 6.95 -5.05
N ALA A 136 -20.22 7.20 -3.74
CA ALA A 136 -21.42 7.72 -3.09
C ALA A 136 -21.80 9.12 -3.63
N GLN A 137 -20.81 10.00 -3.81
CA GLN A 137 -21.04 11.30 -4.41
C GLN A 137 -21.57 11.17 -5.85
N LEU A 138 -20.94 10.33 -6.68
CA LEU A 138 -21.38 10.07 -8.03
C LEU A 138 -22.80 9.49 -8.09
N ALA A 139 -23.12 8.53 -7.20
CA ALA A 139 -24.44 7.93 -7.10
C ALA A 139 -25.50 9.00 -6.81
N ALA A 140 -25.24 9.89 -5.85
CA ALA A 140 -26.13 11.00 -5.51
C ALA A 140 -26.32 11.97 -6.71
N GLU A 141 -25.23 12.34 -7.40
CA GLU A 141 -25.29 13.22 -8.58
C GLU A 141 -26.09 12.62 -9.74
N ARG A 142 -26.15 11.28 -9.84
CA ARG A 142 -26.83 10.54 -10.92
C ARG A 142 -28.19 9.97 -10.52
N GLY A 143 -28.63 10.19 -9.29
CA GLY A 143 -29.88 9.62 -8.76
C GLY A 143 -29.87 8.09 -8.72
N TYR A 144 -28.70 7.47 -8.57
CA TYR A 144 -28.54 6.02 -8.52
C TYR A 144 -28.64 5.54 -7.07
N ALA A 145 -29.63 4.69 -6.78
CA ALA A 145 -29.93 4.19 -5.45
C ALA A 145 -29.25 2.85 -5.10
N GLY A 146 -28.68 2.16 -6.08
CA GLY A 146 -27.96 0.90 -5.86
C GLY A 146 -26.52 1.10 -5.37
N GLY A 147 -25.73 0.05 -5.39
CA GLY A 147 -24.33 0.05 -4.97
C GLY A 147 -23.37 -0.34 -6.11
N PHE A 148 -22.14 -0.60 -5.71
CA PHE A 148 -21.06 -0.91 -6.64
C PHE A 148 -20.29 -2.14 -6.17
N GLU A 149 -20.03 -3.05 -7.10
CA GLU A 149 -19.04 -4.12 -6.93
C GLU A 149 -17.74 -3.65 -7.58
N VAL A 150 -16.67 -3.52 -6.81
CA VAL A 150 -15.40 -2.93 -7.25
C VAL A 150 -14.27 -3.95 -7.09
N ALA A 151 -13.75 -4.45 -8.19
CA ALA A 151 -12.55 -5.29 -8.21
C ALA A 151 -11.34 -4.45 -8.64
N ILE A 152 -10.34 -4.35 -7.77
CA ILE A 152 -9.09 -3.64 -8.06
C ILE A 152 -8.02 -4.65 -8.49
N GLY A 153 -7.36 -4.38 -9.62
CA GLY A 153 -6.23 -5.17 -10.11
C GLY A 153 -4.97 -4.33 -10.34
N VAL A 154 -3.85 -5.02 -10.40
CA VAL A 154 -2.54 -4.47 -10.78
C VAL A 154 -1.86 -5.44 -11.73
N GLU A 155 -1.52 -4.97 -12.93
CA GLU A 155 -0.82 -5.80 -13.89
C GLU A 155 0.56 -6.22 -13.36
N GLY A 156 0.91 -7.52 -13.49
CA GLY A 156 2.15 -8.06 -12.92
C GLY A 156 2.22 -8.00 -11.37
N GLY A 157 1.10 -7.70 -10.69
CA GLY A 157 1.10 -7.44 -9.25
C GLY A 157 1.47 -8.63 -8.40
N ALA A 158 1.26 -9.86 -8.86
CA ALA A 158 1.68 -11.07 -8.16
C ALA A 158 3.21 -11.18 -8.06
N GLU A 159 3.90 -10.92 -9.17
CA GLU A 159 5.36 -10.92 -9.26
C GLU A 159 5.98 -9.72 -8.51
N LEU A 160 5.35 -8.55 -8.64
CA LEU A 160 5.77 -7.36 -7.91
C LEU A 160 5.67 -7.54 -6.39
N ALA A 161 4.62 -8.22 -5.91
CA ALA A 161 4.41 -8.48 -4.50
C ALA A 161 5.55 -9.28 -3.85
N LEU A 162 6.23 -10.15 -4.60
CA LEU A 162 7.39 -10.92 -4.12
C LEU A 162 8.57 -10.02 -3.73
N LYS A 163 8.62 -8.79 -4.24
CA LYS A 163 9.64 -7.78 -3.92
C LYS A 163 9.22 -6.85 -2.78
N THR A 164 8.11 -7.14 -2.11
CA THR A 164 7.54 -6.34 -1.02
C THR A 164 7.48 -7.14 0.27
N MET A 165 6.98 -6.51 1.33
CA MET A 165 6.72 -7.17 2.61
C MET A 165 5.44 -8.04 2.60
N ASN A 166 4.63 -8.00 1.54
CA ASN A 166 3.34 -8.69 1.49
C ASN A 166 3.41 -10.19 1.85
N PRO A 167 4.34 -11.00 1.30
CA PRO A 167 4.43 -12.42 1.66
C PRO A 167 4.69 -12.62 3.16
N ARG A 168 5.55 -11.82 3.77
CA ARG A 168 5.85 -11.86 5.21
C ARG A 168 4.64 -11.50 6.04
N LEU A 169 3.83 -10.55 5.59
CA LEU A 169 2.59 -10.12 6.24
C LEU A 169 1.42 -11.07 6.03
N GLY A 170 1.60 -12.14 5.24
CA GLY A 170 0.52 -13.07 4.90
C GLY A 170 -0.48 -12.49 3.90
N ILE A 171 -0.05 -11.57 3.05
CA ILE A 171 -0.83 -11.10 1.90
C ILE A 171 -0.35 -11.87 0.68
N LEU A 172 -1.19 -12.78 0.19
CA LEU A 172 -0.84 -13.71 -0.87
C LEU A 172 -1.60 -13.40 -2.17
N GLY A 173 -0.97 -13.73 -3.30
CA GLY A 173 -1.56 -13.59 -4.64
C GLY A 173 -1.39 -12.21 -5.28
N GLY A 174 -0.82 -11.23 -4.58
CA GLY A 174 -0.59 -9.91 -5.16
C GLY A 174 -0.20 -8.81 -4.19
N LEU A 175 -0.30 -7.59 -4.68
CA LEU A 175 0.02 -6.36 -3.96
C LEU A 175 -1.12 -5.94 -3.01
N SER A 176 -0.77 -5.06 -2.07
CA SER A 176 -1.75 -4.29 -1.29
C SER A 176 -2.07 -2.97 -1.98
N ILE A 177 -3.33 -2.59 -1.99
CA ILE A 177 -3.77 -1.24 -2.36
C ILE A 177 -3.71 -0.37 -1.10
N LEU A 178 -2.77 0.55 -1.07
CA LEU A 178 -2.43 1.31 0.14
C LEU A 178 -2.20 2.81 -0.15
N GLY A 179 -2.08 3.58 0.92
CA GLY A 179 -1.79 5.00 0.92
C GLY A 179 -2.69 5.77 1.87
N THR A 180 -2.13 6.38 2.90
CA THR A 180 -2.87 7.13 3.93
C THR A 180 -3.15 8.57 3.54
N SER A 181 -2.31 9.16 2.68
CA SER A 181 -2.44 10.54 2.20
C SER A 181 -2.86 10.65 0.73
N GLY A 182 -2.82 9.54 -0.02
CA GLY A 182 -2.95 9.53 -1.48
C GLY A 182 -1.68 9.94 -2.23
N ILE A 183 -0.67 10.47 -1.54
CA ILE A 183 0.59 10.95 -2.11
C ILE A 183 1.75 10.07 -1.64
N VAL A 184 2.62 9.69 -2.56
CA VAL A 184 3.92 9.08 -2.27
C VAL A 184 4.94 10.20 -2.09
N ARG A 185 5.61 10.20 -0.94
CA ARG A 185 6.77 11.07 -0.70
C ARG A 185 8.02 10.22 -0.74
N PRO A 186 9.00 10.54 -1.59
CA PRO A 186 10.23 9.76 -1.69
C PRO A 186 10.92 9.60 -0.34
N PHE A 187 11.42 8.38 -0.08
CA PHE A 187 12.15 8.02 1.14
C PHE A 187 11.41 8.33 2.45
N SER A 188 10.10 8.07 2.49
CA SER A 188 9.26 8.35 3.66
C SER A 188 9.61 7.48 4.87
N CYS A 189 10.29 8.07 5.87
CA CYS A 189 10.54 7.41 7.16
C CYS A 189 9.25 6.94 7.85
N SER A 190 8.16 7.69 7.73
CA SER A 190 6.88 7.31 8.35
C SER A 190 6.27 6.07 7.71
N ALA A 191 6.43 5.88 6.39
CA ALA A 191 5.97 4.68 5.70
C ALA A 191 6.82 3.46 6.15
N TYR A 192 8.13 3.62 6.26
CA TYR A 192 9.02 2.56 6.74
C TYR A 192 8.70 2.17 8.19
N ILE A 193 8.51 3.13 9.09
CA ILE A 193 8.09 2.87 10.47
C ILE A 193 6.75 2.14 10.52
N ALA A 194 5.79 2.51 9.68
CA ALA A 194 4.50 1.82 9.62
C ALA A 194 4.65 0.35 9.20
N SER A 195 5.55 0.02 8.26
CA SER A 195 5.82 -1.37 7.87
C SER A 195 6.46 -2.19 9.00
N ILE A 196 7.35 -1.58 9.79
CA ILE A 196 7.92 -2.20 11.01
C ILE A 196 6.79 -2.56 11.98
N HIS A 197 5.90 -1.62 12.29
CA HIS A 197 4.79 -1.84 13.21
C HIS A 197 3.87 -2.96 12.71
N GLN A 198 3.50 -2.96 11.43
CA GLN A 198 2.69 -4.02 10.83
C GLN A 198 3.36 -5.40 10.94
N GLY A 199 4.67 -5.48 10.66
CA GLY A 199 5.43 -6.72 10.80
C GLY A 199 5.37 -7.27 12.23
N ILE A 200 5.56 -6.41 13.23
CA ILE A 200 5.47 -6.78 14.65
C ILE A 200 4.05 -7.25 15.01
N ASP A 201 3.03 -6.51 14.59
CA ASP A 201 1.63 -6.83 14.92
C ASP A 201 1.19 -8.16 14.28
N VAL A 202 1.58 -8.42 13.04
CA VAL A 202 1.34 -9.70 12.36
C VAL A 202 2.07 -10.83 13.07
N ALA A 203 3.36 -10.67 13.41
CA ALA A 203 4.12 -11.68 14.13
C ALA A 203 3.43 -12.05 15.46
N ARG A 204 3.04 -11.05 16.24
CA ARG A 204 2.34 -11.23 17.52
C ARG A 204 0.99 -11.92 17.38
N ALA A 205 0.18 -11.48 16.43
CA ALA A 205 -1.13 -12.06 16.18
C ALA A 205 -1.07 -13.54 15.74
N ASN A 206 0.08 -13.96 15.21
CA ASN A 206 0.36 -15.36 14.84
C ASN A 206 1.14 -16.14 15.91
N GLY A 207 1.17 -15.65 17.15
CA GLY A 207 1.75 -16.37 18.30
C GLY A 207 3.29 -16.38 18.33
N VAL A 208 3.95 -15.51 17.55
CA VAL A 208 5.41 -15.38 17.60
C VAL A 208 5.83 -14.75 18.93
N ARG A 209 6.60 -15.50 19.71
CA ARG A 209 7.06 -15.09 21.03
C ARG A 209 8.43 -14.44 21.01
N HIS A 210 9.27 -14.77 20.01
CA HIS A 210 10.61 -14.22 19.81
C HIS A 210 10.70 -13.52 18.46
N ILE A 211 10.90 -12.21 18.46
CA ILE A 211 11.10 -11.38 17.26
C ILE A 211 12.58 -10.99 17.18
N ALA A 212 13.14 -11.01 15.97
CA ALA A 212 14.45 -10.44 15.69
C ALA A 212 14.29 -9.19 14.82
N ALA A 213 14.65 -8.02 15.35
CA ALA A 213 14.71 -6.78 14.61
C ALA A 213 16.11 -6.60 14.01
N CYS A 214 16.17 -6.54 12.69
CA CYS A 214 17.38 -6.65 11.89
C CYS A 214 17.62 -5.39 11.06
N THR A 215 18.88 -5.03 10.83
CA THR A 215 19.24 -3.86 10.02
C THR A 215 19.28 -4.15 8.51
N GLY A 216 19.08 -5.40 8.10
CA GLY A 216 19.08 -5.85 6.69
C GLY A 216 19.36 -7.35 6.57
N ASN A 217 19.41 -7.87 5.35
CA ASN A 217 19.43 -9.30 5.00
C ASN A 217 20.50 -10.10 5.74
N ALA A 218 21.74 -9.62 5.80
CA ALA A 218 22.83 -10.34 6.48
C ALA A 218 22.54 -10.57 7.98
N SER A 219 21.91 -9.61 8.63
CA SER A 219 21.50 -9.72 10.04
C SER A 219 20.28 -10.63 10.21
N GLU A 220 19.34 -10.63 9.27
CA GLU A 220 18.23 -11.60 9.24
C GLU A 220 18.74 -13.03 9.10
N ASP A 221 19.67 -13.28 8.19
CA ASP A 221 20.28 -14.58 7.98
C ASP A 221 21.05 -15.08 9.20
N ALA A 222 21.73 -14.18 9.91
CA ALA A 222 22.40 -14.50 11.17
C ALA A 222 21.39 -14.94 12.25
N MET A 223 20.25 -14.24 12.37
CA MET A 223 19.21 -14.59 13.32
C MET A 223 18.49 -15.89 12.97
N ARG A 224 18.24 -16.11 11.66
CA ARG A 224 17.68 -17.36 11.17
C ARG A 224 18.58 -18.55 11.51
N ARG A 225 19.88 -18.45 11.24
CA ARG A 225 20.85 -19.51 11.56
C ARG A 225 20.99 -19.75 13.06
N ARG A 226 21.01 -18.67 13.87
CA ARG A 226 21.27 -18.80 15.31
C ARG A 226 20.09 -19.31 16.11
N TYR A 227 18.87 -18.90 15.75
CA TYR A 227 17.66 -19.19 16.55
C TYR A 227 16.59 -19.99 15.81
N GLY A 228 16.79 -20.31 14.52
CA GLY A 228 15.78 -21.02 13.73
C GLY A 228 14.48 -20.21 13.53
N LEU A 229 14.56 -18.88 13.56
CA LEU A 229 13.37 -18.05 13.49
C LEU A 229 12.69 -18.14 12.12
N PRO A 230 11.35 -18.29 12.09
CA PRO A 230 10.60 -18.20 10.86
C PRO A 230 10.63 -16.78 10.31
N GLU A 231 10.38 -16.64 9.01
CA GLU A 231 10.44 -15.36 8.30
C GLU A 231 9.55 -14.28 8.92
N ILE A 232 8.36 -14.65 9.38
CA ILE A 232 7.41 -13.76 10.06
C ILE A 232 7.97 -13.16 11.37
N ALA A 233 8.98 -13.78 11.98
CA ALA A 233 9.64 -13.31 13.20
C ALA A 233 10.79 -12.31 12.91
N LEU A 234 11.17 -12.15 11.64
CA LEU A 234 12.25 -11.29 11.21
C LEU A 234 11.69 -9.94 10.79
N ILE A 235 12.03 -8.90 11.52
CA ILE A 235 11.56 -7.52 11.28
C ILE A 235 12.72 -6.71 10.75
N GLU A 236 12.62 -6.27 9.50
CA GLU A 236 13.60 -5.35 8.93
C GLU A 236 13.38 -3.95 9.50
N MET A 237 14.26 -3.53 10.39
CA MET A 237 14.15 -2.24 11.07
C MET A 237 15.03 -1.14 10.47
N GLY A 238 16.01 -1.47 9.63
CA GLY A 238 16.98 -0.49 9.14
C GLY A 238 17.67 0.23 10.31
N ASP A 239 17.59 1.56 10.32
CA ASP A 239 18.09 2.42 11.39
C ASP A 239 17.00 2.79 12.44
N PHE A 240 15.79 2.22 12.34
CA PHE A 240 14.64 2.60 13.16
C PHE A 240 14.46 1.72 14.41
N ALA A 241 15.54 1.37 15.11
CA ALA A 241 15.47 0.59 16.37
C ALA A 241 14.54 1.26 17.42
N GLY A 242 14.55 2.59 17.49
CA GLY A 242 13.65 3.34 18.37
C GLY A 242 12.17 3.14 18.05
N ALA A 243 11.80 2.96 16.77
CA ALA A 243 10.42 2.66 16.38
C ALA A 243 9.99 1.27 16.85
N VAL A 244 10.87 0.26 16.71
CA VAL A 244 10.65 -1.10 17.23
C VAL A 244 10.42 -1.05 18.73
N LEU A 245 11.32 -0.45 19.49
CA LEU A 245 11.26 -0.40 20.95
C LEU A 245 10.02 0.35 21.44
N LYS A 246 9.69 1.49 20.80
CA LYS A 246 8.50 2.27 21.14
C LYS A 246 7.21 1.51 20.87
N HIS A 247 7.14 0.75 19.77
CA HIS A 247 5.97 -0.06 19.44
C HIS A 247 5.82 -1.22 20.42
N LEU A 248 6.89 -1.94 20.72
CA LEU A 248 6.90 -3.06 21.66
C LEU A 248 6.54 -2.68 23.10
N ARG A 249 6.68 -1.41 23.50
CA ARG A 249 6.13 -0.94 24.79
C ARG A 249 4.63 -1.04 24.89
N LYS A 250 3.92 -0.90 23.74
CA LYS A 250 2.47 -1.01 23.66
C LYS A 250 2.01 -2.42 23.26
N ALA A 251 2.85 -3.11 22.53
CA ALA A 251 2.58 -4.40 21.88
C ALA A 251 3.71 -5.39 22.23
N PRO A 252 3.87 -5.83 23.51
CA PRO A 252 5.02 -6.59 23.97
C PRO A 252 5.09 -7.97 23.34
N VAL A 253 6.32 -8.49 23.21
CA VAL A 253 6.67 -9.88 22.92
C VAL A 253 7.52 -10.42 24.05
N GLU A 254 7.65 -11.75 24.19
CA GLU A 254 8.44 -12.36 25.27
C GLU A 254 9.94 -12.13 25.09
N LYS A 255 10.40 -12.12 23.82
CA LYS A 255 11.82 -11.96 23.51
C LYS A 255 12.04 -11.10 22.28
N LEU A 256 12.93 -10.13 22.39
CA LEU A 256 13.44 -9.32 21.28
C LEU A 256 14.94 -9.55 21.14
N SER A 257 15.40 -9.84 19.93
CA SER A 257 16.80 -9.78 19.54
C SER A 257 17.01 -8.61 18.58
N LEU A 258 17.99 -7.77 18.86
CA LEU A 258 18.46 -6.74 17.93
C LEU A 258 19.70 -7.24 17.24
N CYS A 259 19.73 -7.20 15.91
CA CYS A 259 20.86 -7.66 15.11
C CYS A 259 21.18 -6.68 13.98
N GLY A 260 22.45 -6.40 13.83
CA GLY A 260 22.94 -5.51 12.78
C GLY A 260 24.45 -5.60 12.62
N GLY A 261 24.96 -5.01 11.55
CA GLY A 261 26.40 -4.83 11.36
C GLY A 261 26.99 -3.93 12.45
N PHE A 262 28.28 -4.07 12.70
CA PHE A 262 29.02 -3.39 13.77
C PHE A 262 28.73 -1.87 13.81
N GLY A 263 28.83 -1.18 12.65
CA GLY A 263 28.58 0.27 12.62
C GLY A 263 27.18 0.70 13.02
N LYS A 264 26.14 -0.12 12.72
CA LYS A 264 24.76 0.18 13.08
C LYS A 264 24.50 -0.06 14.57
N ILE A 265 25.05 -1.15 15.11
CA ILE A 265 24.90 -1.48 16.54
C ILE A 265 25.73 -0.52 17.41
N SER A 266 26.92 -0.10 16.97
CA SER A 266 27.71 0.91 17.67
C SER A 266 27.00 2.25 17.79
N LYS A 267 26.31 2.69 16.71
CA LYS A 267 25.45 3.90 16.76
C LYS A 267 24.31 3.75 17.76
N LEU A 268 23.65 2.59 17.79
CA LEU A 268 22.58 2.33 18.75
C LEU A 268 23.08 2.33 20.20
N ALA A 269 24.31 1.87 20.45
CA ALA A 269 24.91 1.85 21.78
C ALA A 269 25.43 3.22 22.24
N GLY A 270 25.76 4.10 21.29
CA GLY A 270 26.26 5.45 21.57
C GLY A 270 25.19 6.52 21.74
N GLY A 271 23.91 6.22 21.54
CA GLY A 271 22.77 7.12 21.68
C GLY A 271 22.25 7.60 20.35
#